data_5f4cd5ec901dd868ebd084f94c91f64b
#
_entry.id   5f4cd5ec901dd868ebd084f94c91f64b
#
_cell.length_a   1.000
_cell.length_b   1.000
_cell.length_c   1.000
_cell.angle_alpha   90.00
_cell.angle_beta   90.00
_cell.angle_gamma   90.00
#
_symmetry.space_group_name_H-M   'P 1'
#
loop_
_entity.id
_entity.type
_entity.pdbx_description
1 polymer ?
#
loop_
_entity_poly.entity_id
_entity_poly.type
_entity_poly.pdbx_seq_one_letter_code
_entity_poly.pdbx_strand_id
1 'polypeptide(L)'
;MMSNDVKPRRRFPLGRVFSWFTTAAIVGGGLFLVVAPTPYLVEQPGPVYNLLSDINGEPMISISEQKTYPVSGDLDMLTVTMRGNSTKGASWLEVGLAQLDSALTVVKITDIYPEGWDDKRLSDEADMMMLDSQANAKAAALNLLDIPYTAVIKVTMVEKKGPAGGILKAADTLVSIQGEKATGLTQVQKLVAETKGERPVELEVIRDGKTLSLSVLPKLIDGKWRMGIYVQTVPPFPFPIDVKVGNVGGPSAG
;
A
#
# COMPACT_ATOMS: atom_id res chain seq x y z
N MET A 1 28.25 64.55 62.69
CA MET A 1 28.30 63.05 62.71
C MET A 1 27.43 62.53 61.58
N MET A 2 28.05 62.33 60.35
CA MET A 2 27.32 61.92 59.13
C MET A 2 27.46 60.40 58.97
N SER A 3 26.36 59.70 59.13
CA SER A 3 26.28 58.24 58.90
C SER A 3 26.24 58.02 57.42
N ASN A 4 27.28 57.36 56.87
CA ASN A 4 27.31 56.87 55.49
C ASN A 4 26.60 55.51 55.42
N ASP A 5 25.33 55.50 55.00
CA ASP A 5 24.58 54.30 54.66
C ASP A 5 25.05 53.77 53.30
N VAL A 6 26.00 52.85 53.25
CA VAL A 6 26.42 52.12 52.06
C VAL A 6 25.40 51.00 51.84
N LYS A 7 24.47 51.21 50.86
CA LYS A 7 23.55 50.17 50.44
C LYS A 7 24.31 49.00 49.80
N PRO A 8 24.10 47.76 50.24
CA PRO A 8 24.78 46.59 49.67
C PRO A 8 24.38 46.39 48.20
N ARG A 9 25.35 46.39 47.28
CA ARG A 9 25.15 46.01 45.87
C ARG A 9 24.66 44.56 45.81
N ARG A 10 23.38 44.36 45.44
CA ARG A 10 22.83 43.03 45.10
C ARG A 10 23.63 42.45 43.97
N ARG A 11 24.52 41.54 44.24
CA ARG A 11 25.19 40.69 43.21
C ARG A 11 24.10 39.78 42.63
N PHE A 12 23.68 40.01 41.36
CA PHE A 12 22.83 39.07 40.62
C PHE A 12 23.56 37.75 40.56
N PRO A 13 22.94 36.62 40.96
CA PRO A 13 23.58 35.33 40.93
C PRO A 13 23.66 34.81 39.49
N LEU A 14 24.66 35.26 38.73
CA LEU A 14 24.94 34.86 37.34
C LEU A 14 24.91 33.32 37.17
N GLY A 15 25.37 32.59 38.18
CA GLY A 15 25.35 31.13 38.13
C GLY A 15 23.95 30.50 38.12
N ARG A 16 22.97 31.12 38.81
CA ARG A 16 21.57 30.63 38.81
C ARG A 16 20.90 30.90 37.45
N VAL A 17 21.18 32.04 36.84
CA VAL A 17 20.67 32.36 35.49
C VAL A 17 21.24 31.43 34.45
N PHE A 18 22.55 31.15 34.50
CA PHE A 18 23.19 30.21 33.60
C PHE A 18 22.64 28.77 33.73
N SER A 19 22.41 28.30 34.98
CA SER A 19 21.80 26.99 35.24
C SER A 19 20.38 26.87 34.65
N TRP A 20 19.56 27.94 34.76
CA TRP A 20 18.24 27.93 34.14
C TRP A 20 18.28 27.89 32.62
N PHE A 21 19.21 28.61 31.98
CA PHE A 21 19.41 28.56 30.53
C PHE A 21 19.88 27.20 30.07
N THR A 22 20.81 26.56 30.75
CA THR A 22 21.28 25.17 30.39
C THR A 22 20.16 24.16 30.57
N THR A 23 19.40 24.22 31.65
CA THR A 23 18.24 23.32 31.85
C THR A 23 17.18 23.53 30.76
N ALA A 24 16.83 24.79 30.46
CA ALA A 24 15.87 25.09 29.40
C ALA A 24 16.35 24.63 28.03
N ALA A 25 17.64 24.76 27.70
CA ALA A 25 18.24 24.26 26.48
C ALA A 25 18.21 22.73 26.36
N ILE A 26 18.49 22.03 27.45
CA ILE A 26 18.43 20.55 27.49
C ILE A 26 16.99 20.07 27.32
N VAL A 27 16.05 20.67 28.06
CA VAL A 27 14.62 20.32 27.96
C VAL A 27 14.06 20.67 26.57
N GLY A 28 14.37 21.88 26.06
CA GLY A 28 13.96 22.31 24.73
C GLY A 28 14.56 21.45 23.61
N GLY A 29 15.85 21.12 23.72
CA GLY A 29 16.52 20.22 22.77
C GLY A 29 15.95 18.81 22.81
N GLY A 30 15.70 18.27 24.00
CA GLY A 30 15.04 16.97 24.18
C GLY A 30 13.63 16.95 23.57
N LEU A 31 12.83 17.99 23.83
CA LEU A 31 11.50 18.12 23.26
C LEU A 31 11.55 18.25 21.73
N PHE A 32 12.52 18.99 21.20
CA PHE A 32 12.74 19.11 19.76
C PHE A 32 13.00 17.75 19.12
N LEU A 33 13.88 16.93 19.68
CA LEU A 33 14.20 15.57 19.17
C LEU A 33 12.97 14.64 19.15
N VAL A 34 12.07 14.81 20.13
CA VAL A 34 10.83 14.00 20.21
C VAL A 34 9.76 14.46 19.22
N VAL A 35 9.65 15.78 18.97
CA VAL A 35 8.50 16.35 18.23
C VAL A 35 8.85 16.70 16.78
N ALA A 36 10.11 17.11 16.51
CA ALA A 36 10.51 17.55 15.17
C ALA A 36 10.55 16.36 14.19
N PRO A 37 9.79 16.44 13.08
CA PRO A 37 9.77 15.38 12.08
C PRO A 37 11.06 15.39 11.25
N THR A 38 11.41 14.20 10.74
CA THR A 38 12.49 14.01 9.78
C THR A 38 11.91 13.70 8.39
N PRO A 39 12.73 13.70 7.31
CA PRO A 39 12.31 13.20 6.00
C PRO A 39 12.36 11.66 5.89
N TYR A 40 12.34 10.96 7.02
CA TYR A 40 12.47 9.51 7.09
C TYR A 40 11.25 8.86 7.72
N LEU A 41 10.97 7.63 7.31
CA LEU A 41 10.02 6.71 7.94
C LEU A 41 10.82 5.62 8.66
N VAL A 42 10.19 5.00 9.65
CA VAL A 42 10.76 3.84 10.34
C VAL A 42 9.85 2.65 10.08
N GLU A 43 10.37 1.65 9.41
CA GLU A 43 9.74 0.35 9.24
C GLU A 43 10.07 -0.53 10.43
N GLN A 44 9.06 -1.22 10.93
CA GLN A 44 9.18 -2.15 12.05
C GLN A 44 8.41 -3.44 11.75
N PRO A 45 8.79 -4.58 12.34
CA PRO A 45 8.00 -5.79 12.26
C PRO A 45 6.56 -5.52 12.70
N GLY A 46 5.61 -5.91 11.86
CA GLY A 46 4.19 -5.85 12.16
C GLY A 46 3.70 -7.13 12.84
N PRO A 47 2.39 -7.24 13.09
CA PRO A 47 1.80 -8.47 13.59
C PRO A 47 1.97 -9.61 12.60
N VAL A 48 2.11 -10.82 13.14
CA VAL A 48 2.13 -12.06 12.36
C VAL A 48 0.74 -12.66 12.39
N TYR A 49 0.22 -13.08 11.23
CA TYR A 49 -1.09 -13.70 11.12
C TYR A 49 -0.94 -15.14 10.64
N ASN A 50 -1.37 -16.09 11.45
CA ASN A 50 -1.47 -17.48 11.00
C ASN A 50 -2.74 -17.65 10.16
N LEU A 51 -2.58 -17.78 8.84
CA LEU A 51 -3.69 -17.88 7.88
C LEU A 51 -4.57 -19.13 8.06
N LEU A 52 -4.06 -20.14 8.79
CA LEU A 52 -4.82 -21.35 9.11
C LEU A 52 -5.63 -21.23 10.42
N SER A 53 -5.53 -20.10 11.12
CA SER A 53 -6.26 -19.84 12.37
C SER A 53 -7.57 -19.09 12.15
N ASP A 54 -8.35 -18.99 13.23
CA ASP A 54 -9.56 -18.19 13.26
C ASP A 54 -9.26 -16.78 13.79
N ILE A 55 -9.88 -15.77 13.19
CA ILE A 55 -9.92 -14.40 13.73
C ILE A 55 -11.33 -14.14 14.24
N ASN A 56 -11.47 -13.83 15.52
CA ASN A 56 -12.76 -13.57 16.18
C ASN A 56 -13.78 -14.72 16.03
N GLY A 57 -13.32 -15.96 15.93
CA GLY A 57 -14.17 -17.14 15.77
C GLY A 57 -14.60 -17.43 14.32
N GLU A 58 -14.04 -16.70 13.35
CA GLU A 58 -14.23 -17.00 11.92
C GLU A 58 -12.88 -17.38 11.29
N PRO A 59 -12.84 -18.44 10.44
CA PRO A 59 -11.61 -18.83 9.76
C PRO A 59 -11.13 -17.73 8.83
N MET A 60 -9.81 -17.49 8.81
CA MET A 60 -9.21 -16.52 7.89
C MET A 60 -9.37 -16.94 6.44
N ILE A 61 -9.31 -18.24 6.16
CA ILE A 61 -9.60 -18.80 4.85
C ILE A 61 -10.85 -19.65 4.97
N SER A 62 -11.93 -19.27 4.28
CA SER A 62 -13.17 -20.03 4.25
C SER A 62 -13.51 -20.46 2.81
N ILE A 63 -13.88 -21.72 2.64
CA ILE A 63 -14.29 -22.30 1.38
C ILE A 63 -15.70 -22.82 1.55
N SER A 64 -16.65 -22.16 0.88
CA SER A 64 -18.04 -22.57 0.90
C SER A 64 -18.32 -23.59 -0.21
N GLU A 65 -19.33 -24.44 0.00
CA GLU A 65 -19.85 -25.38 -0.98
C GLU A 65 -18.89 -26.52 -1.38
N GLN A 66 -17.74 -26.64 -0.69
CA GLN A 66 -16.78 -27.71 -0.94
C GLN A 66 -16.39 -28.41 0.37
N LYS A 67 -16.02 -29.68 0.24
CA LYS A 67 -15.50 -30.44 1.35
C LYS A 67 -14.09 -29.96 1.69
N THR A 68 -13.90 -29.49 2.92
CA THR A 68 -12.59 -29.15 3.47
C THR A 68 -12.11 -30.25 4.41
N TYR A 69 -10.82 -30.27 4.66
CA TYR A 69 -10.17 -31.23 5.53
C TYR A 69 -9.51 -30.49 6.71
N PRO A 70 -9.44 -31.13 7.89
CA PRO A 70 -8.70 -30.55 8.99
C PRO A 70 -7.25 -30.28 8.59
N VAL A 71 -6.77 -29.08 8.87
CA VAL A 71 -5.36 -28.69 8.68
C VAL A 71 -4.67 -28.60 10.03
N SER A 72 -3.39 -28.83 10.07
CA SER A 72 -2.55 -28.68 11.25
C SER A 72 -1.24 -27.99 10.87
N GLY A 73 -0.66 -27.26 11.83
CA GLY A 73 0.54 -26.45 11.61
C GLY A 73 0.17 -24.97 11.45
N ASP A 74 1.16 -24.17 11.08
CA ASP A 74 1.06 -22.73 10.96
C ASP A 74 1.47 -22.29 9.56
N LEU A 75 0.73 -21.34 9.01
CA LEU A 75 1.05 -20.62 7.77
C LEU A 75 1.07 -19.14 8.09
N ASP A 76 2.24 -18.64 8.43
CA ASP A 76 2.39 -17.29 8.97
C ASP A 76 2.60 -16.26 7.87
N MET A 77 1.69 -15.30 7.79
CA MET A 77 1.83 -14.09 6.99
C MET A 77 2.53 -13.02 7.82
N LEU A 78 3.70 -12.59 7.37
CA LEU A 78 4.46 -11.53 8.00
C LEU A 78 4.02 -10.18 7.48
N THR A 79 3.98 -9.19 8.38
CA THR A 79 3.63 -7.81 8.02
C THR A 79 4.70 -6.83 8.48
N VAL A 80 4.69 -5.65 7.87
CA VAL A 80 5.53 -4.51 8.25
C VAL A 80 4.63 -3.34 8.60
N THR A 81 4.97 -2.64 9.68
CA THR A 81 4.30 -1.41 10.09
C THR A 81 5.22 -0.23 9.89
N MET A 82 4.74 0.85 9.31
CA MET A 82 5.49 2.09 9.14
C MET A 82 5.10 3.13 10.19
N ARG A 83 6.10 3.83 10.73
CA ARG A 83 5.92 5.05 11.54
C ARG A 83 6.22 6.28 10.70
N GLY A 84 5.30 7.25 10.72
CA GLY A 84 5.27 8.41 9.86
C GLY A 84 4.30 8.23 8.71
N ASN A 85 4.22 9.23 7.83
CA ASN A 85 3.32 9.25 6.68
C ASN A 85 3.90 10.11 5.55
N SER A 86 3.15 10.31 4.46
CA SER A 86 3.57 11.10 3.29
C SER A 86 3.97 12.54 3.58
N THR A 87 3.45 13.13 4.67
CA THR A 87 3.66 14.55 5.02
C THR A 87 4.52 14.74 6.26
N LYS A 88 4.58 13.74 7.15
CA LYS A 88 5.27 13.82 8.43
C LYS A 88 6.05 12.53 8.68
N GLY A 89 7.36 12.61 8.59
CA GLY A 89 8.26 11.51 8.93
C GLY A 89 8.34 11.25 10.43
N ALA A 90 9.04 10.19 10.80
CA ALA A 90 9.37 9.86 12.18
C ALA A 90 10.21 10.97 12.82
N SER A 91 10.18 11.09 14.15
CA SER A 91 10.97 12.08 14.88
C SER A 91 12.46 11.75 14.86
N TRP A 92 13.31 12.75 15.16
CA TRP A 92 14.76 12.53 15.26
C TRP A 92 15.12 11.48 16.31
N LEU A 93 14.38 11.43 17.41
CA LEU A 93 14.58 10.42 18.44
C LEU A 93 14.23 9.01 17.92
N GLU A 94 13.10 8.86 17.25
CA GLU A 94 12.70 7.56 16.67
C GLU A 94 13.71 7.06 15.62
N VAL A 95 14.16 7.94 14.73
CA VAL A 95 15.18 7.60 13.72
C VAL A 95 16.51 7.23 14.40
N GLY A 96 16.92 8.00 15.43
CA GLY A 96 18.14 7.69 16.19
C GLY A 96 18.08 6.35 16.94
N LEU A 97 16.93 6.03 17.55
CA LEU A 97 16.72 4.74 18.21
C LEU A 97 16.65 3.58 17.22
N ALA A 98 16.01 3.81 16.07
CA ALA A 98 15.91 2.79 15.01
C ALA A 98 17.29 2.35 14.47
N GLN A 99 18.29 3.22 14.49
CA GLN A 99 19.67 2.86 14.09
C GLN A 99 20.38 1.93 15.08
N LEU A 100 19.86 1.82 16.30
CA LEU A 100 20.41 0.96 17.34
C LEU A 100 19.73 -0.43 17.40
N ASP A 101 18.64 -0.60 16.68
CA ASP A 101 17.86 -1.84 16.63
C ASP A 101 17.88 -2.43 15.22
N SER A 102 18.48 -3.61 15.06
CA SER A 102 18.59 -4.31 13.77
C SER A 102 17.25 -4.78 13.20
N ALA A 103 16.19 -4.80 13.99
CA ALA A 103 14.85 -5.13 13.54
C ALA A 103 14.12 -3.95 12.89
N LEU A 104 14.66 -2.73 13.02
CA LEU A 104 14.10 -1.52 12.47
C LEU A 104 14.86 -1.06 11.23
N THR A 105 14.13 -0.56 10.23
CA THR A 105 14.73 -0.02 9.00
C THR A 105 14.31 1.44 8.83
N VAL A 106 15.28 2.30 8.54
CA VAL A 106 15.05 3.72 8.26
C VAL A 106 15.06 3.93 6.75
N VAL A 107 13.94 4.39 6.19
CA VAL A 107 13.76 4.65 4.76
C VAL A 107 13.38 6.11 4.52
N LYS A 108 13.69 6.66 3.35
CA LYS A 108 13.24 8.01 3.02
C LYS A 108 11.77 8.01 2.63
N ILE A 109 11.06 9.09 2.97
CA ILE A 109 9.67 9.28 2.53
C ILE A 109 9.57 9.15 1.01
N THR A 110 10.52 9.71 0.24
CA THR A 110 10.55 9.67 -1.23
C THR A 110 10.72 8.28 -1.83
N ASP A 111 11.27 7.34 -1.08
CA ASP A 111 11.48 5.96 -1.55
C ASP A 111 10.19 5.13 -1.45
N ILE A 112 9.31 5.49 -0.52
CA ILE A 112 8.00 4.83 -0.30
C ILE A 112 6.88 5.58 -1.02
N TYR A 113 6.92 6.92 -0.98
CA TYR A 113 5.91 7.78 -1.61
C TYR A 113 6.50 8.44 -2.87
N PRO A 114 6.20 7.94 -4.07
CA PRO A 114 6.53 8.61 -5.32
C PRO A 114 5.94 10.02 -5.37
N GLU A 115 6.50 10.89 -6.20
CA GLU A 115 6.06 12.27 -6.31
C GLU A 115 4.55 12.37 -6.62
N GLY A 116 3.84 13.14 -5.79
CA GLY A 116 2.39 13.30 -5.89
C GLY A 116 1.54 12.18 -5.28
N TRP A 117 2.16 11.26 -4.57
CA TRP A 117 1.45 10.23 -3.81
C TRP A 117 1.20 10.69 -2.37
N ASP A 118 -0.01 10.39 -1.88
CA ASP A 118 -0.40 10.54 -0.49
C ASP A 118 -0.65 9.18 0.18
N ASP A 119 -0.97 9.20 1.48
CA ASP A 119 -1.24 7.99 2.26
C ASP A 119 -2.40 7.19 1.69
N LYS A 120 -3.43 7.89 1.17
CA LYS A 120 -4.58 7.22 0.57
C LYS A 120 -4.21 6.47 -0.71
N ARG A 121 -3.43 7.09 -1.58
CA ARG A 121 -3.00 6.47 -2.85
C ARG A 121 -2.10 5.27 -2.59
N LEU A 122 -1.19 5.36 -1.61
CA LEU A 122 -0.36 4.23 -1.22
C LEU A 122 -1.20 3.08 -0.67
N SER A 123 -2.20 3.39 0.18
CA SER A 123 -3.12 2.38 0.71
C SER A 123 -3.96 1.74 -0.40
N ASP A 124 -4.53 2.54 -1.31
CA ASP A 124 -5.32 2.02 -2.43
C ASP A 124 -4.47 1.07 -3.33
N GLU A 125 -3.19 1.39 -3.55
CA GLU A 125 -2.27 0.53 -4.32
C GLU A 125 -1.96 -0.77 -3.55
N ALA A 126 -1.70 -0.67 -2.25
CA ALA A 126 -1.43 -1.83 -1.40
C ALA A 126 -2.65 -2.77 -1.32
N ASP A 127 -3.86 -2.23 -1.25
CA ASP A 127 -5.10 -3.01 -1.27
C ASP A 127 -5.28 -3.74 -2.61
N MET A 128 -4.96 -3.09 -3.73
CA MET A 128 -5.00 -3.74 -5.04
C MET A 128 -3.97 -4.86 -5.16
N MET A 129 -2.75 -4.65 -4.67
CA MET A 129 -1.71 -5.69 -4.65
C MET A 129 -2.15 -6.90 -3.81
N MET A 130 -2.83 -6.67 -2.67
CA MET A 130 -3.37 -7.73 -1.84
C MET A 130 -4.47 -8.52 -2.57
N LEU A 131 -5.39 -7.84 -3.23
CA LEU A 131 -6.45 -8.50 -4.01
C LEU A 131 -5.88 -9.34 -5.15
N ASP A 132 -4.88 -8.84 -5.85
CA ASP A 132 -4.18 -9.57 -6.92
C ASP A 132 -3.46 -10.81 -6.37
N SER A 133 -2.78 -10.65 -5.25
CA SER A 133 -2.08 -11.73 -4.57
C SER A 133 -3.04 -12.85 -4.16
N GLN A 134 -4.15 -12.50 -3.54
CA GLN A 134 -5.19 -13.47 -3.17
C GLN A 134 -5.81 -14.16 -4.40
N ALA A 135 -6.03 -13.45 -5.49
CA ALA A 135 -6.54 -14.03 -6.73
C ALA A 135 -5.54 -15.04 -7.32
N ASN A 136 -4.26 -14.70 -7.32
CA ASN A 136 -3.18 -15.57 -7.80
C ASN A 136 -3.04 -16.82 -6.94
N ALA A 137 -3.11 -16.69 -5.61
CA ALA A 137 -3.05 -17.82 -4.68
C ALA A 137 -4.20 -18.81 -4.91
N LYS A 138 -5.44 -18.28 -5.03
CA LYS A 138 -6.62 -19.09 -5.35
C LYS A 138 -6.48 -19.79 -6.70
N ALA A 139 -6.00 -19.09 -7.71
CA ALA A 139 -5.76 -19.64 -9.03
C ALA A 139 -4.71 -20.76 -9.00
N ALA A 140 -3.61 -20.56 -8.25
CA ALA A 140 -2.57 -21.57 -8.08
C ALA A 140 -3.10 -22.83 -7.38
N ALA A 141 -3.92 -22.66 -6.34
CA ALA A 141 -4.54 -23.78 -5.63
C ALA A 141 -5.48 -24.60 -6.55
N LEU A 142 -6.32 -23.92 -7.35
CA LEU A 142 -7.21 -24.61 -8.29
C LEU A 142 -6.44 -25.34 -9.40
N ASN A 143 -5.37 -24.73 -9.92
CA ASN A 143 -4.50 -25.39 -10.90
C ASN A 143 -3.82 -26.63 -10.32
N LEU A 144 -3.36 -26.57 -9.07
CA LEU A 144 -2.75 -27.72 -8.39
C LEU A 144 -3.74 -28.88 -8.21
N LEU A 145 -5.03 -28.55 -8.04
CA LEU A 145 -6.13 -29.51 -7.85
C LEU A 145 -6.78 -29.94 -9.18
N ASP A 146 -6.27 -29.51 -10.33
CA ASP A 146 -6.84 -29.73 -11.66
C ASP A 146 -8.33 -29.32 -11.77
N ILE A 147 -8.73 -28.28 -11.00
CA ILE A 147 -10.09 -27.73 -11.04
C ILE A 147 -10.14 -26.65 -12.13
N PRO A 148 -10.92 -26.86 -13.21
CA PRO A 148 -10.98 -25.91 -14.30
C PRO A 148 -11.70 -24.62 -13.89
N TYR A 149 -11.15 -23.47 -14.26
CA TYR A 149 -11.79 -22.17 -14.14
C TYR A 149 -11.51 -21.29 -15.36
N THR A 150 -12.35 -20.32 -15.60
CA THR A 150 -12.13 -19.34 -16.68
C THR A 150 -11.72 -18.01 -16.05
N ALA A 151 -10.47 -17.61 -16.21
CA ALA A 151 -10.02 -16.30 -15.75
C ALA A 151 -10.74 -15.20 -16.53
N VAL A 152 -11.26 -14.21 -15.81
CA VAL A 152 -11.79 -12.97 -16.38
C VAL A 152 -10.99 -11.79 -15.85
N ILE A 153 -10.75 -10.82 -16.69
CA ILE A 153 -10.04 -9.60 -16.30
C ILE A 153 -11.07 -8.54 -15.98
N LYS A 154 -11.13 -8.11 -14.73
CA LYS A 154 -11.99 -7.00 -14.30
C LYS A 154 -11.21 -5.71 -14.17
N VAL A 155 -11.80 -4.62 -14.63
CA VAL A 155 -11.32 -3.27 -14.34
C VAL A 155 -11.68 -2.93 -12.89
N THR A 156 -10.69 -2.72 -12.05
CA THR A 156 -10.90 -2.36 -10.63
C THR A 156 -10.95 -0.86 -10.44
N MET A 157 -10.12 -0.12 -11.18
CA MET A 157 -10.09 1.33 -11.13
C MET A 157 -9.78 1.94 -12.49
N VAL A 158 -10.29 3.13 -12.74
CA VAL A 158 -9.99 3.94 -13.92
C VAL A 158 -9.52 5.32 -13.46
N GLU A 159 -8.36 5.73 -13.90
CA GLU A 159 -7.84 7.07 -13.65
C GLU A 159 -8.72 8.11 -14.34
N LYS A 160 -9.34 9.01 -13.57
CA LYS A 160 -10.28 10.02 -14.11
C LYS A 160 -9.66 10.89 -15.20
N LYS A 161 -8.36 11.21 -15.07
CA LYS A 161 -7.59 12.02 -16.04
C LYS A 161 -6.76 11.14 -16.99
N GLY A 162 -6.86 9.81 -16.87
CA GLY A 162 -6.17 8.85 -17.72
C GLY A 162 -6.81 8.70 -19.10
N PRO A 163 -6.14 8.01 -20.03
CA PRO A 163 -6.64 7.78 -21.40
C PRO A 163 -8.01 7.09 -21.47
N ALA A 164 -8.28 6.15 -20.56
CA ALA A 164 -9.57 5.46 -20.48
C ALA A 164 -10.62 6.21 -19.66
N GLY A 165 -10.28 7.40 -19.11
CA GLY A 165 -11.19 8.19 -18.29
C GLY A 165 -12.48 8.53 -19.05
N GLY A 166 -13.63 8.21 -18.46
CA GLY A 166 -14.95 8.41 -19.10
C GLY A 166 -15.34 7.35 -20.14
N ILE A 167 -14.43 6.47 -20.58
CA ILE A 167 -14.67 5.38 -21.53
C ILE A 167 -14.90 4.07 -20.78
N LEU A 168 -13.90 3.62 -20.01
CA LEU A 168 -14.01 2.46 -19.15
C LEU A 168 -14.55 2.85 -17.77
N LYS A 169 -15.10 1.87 -17.08
CA LYS A 169 -15.60 2.01 -15.70
C LYS A 169 -15.07 0.89 -14.81
N ALA A 170 -15.01 1.16 -13.53
CA ALA A 170 -14.80 0.08 -12.55
C ALA A 170 -15.91 -0.97 -12.67
N ALA A 171 -15.57 -2.22 -12.43
CA ALA A 171 -16.38 -3.42 -12.63
C ALA A 171 -16.61 -3.86 -14.08
N ASP A 172 -16.11 -3.15 -15.09
CA ASP A 172 -16.09 -3.67 -16.47
C ASP A 172 -15.29 -4.99 -16.50
N THR A 173 -15.83 -5.99 -17.18
CA THR A 173 -15.12 -7.25 -17.41
C THR A 173 -14.56 -7.24 -18.83
N LEU A 174 -13.25 -7.32 -18.97
CA LEU A 174 -12.58 -7.34 -20.27
C LEU A 174 -12.75 -8.71 -20.91
N VAL A 175 -13.39 -8.76 -22.07
CA VAL A 175 -13.63 -9.99 -22.85
C VAL A 175 -12.55 -10.18 -23.89
N SER A 176 -12.30 -9.15 -24.70
CA SER A 176 -11.27 -9.18 -25.73
C SER A 176 -10.52 -7.86 -25.81
N ILE A 177 -9.30 -7.93 -26.33
CA ILE A 177 -8.44 -6.79 -26.64
C ILE A 177 -7.83 -7.01 -28.03
N GLN A 178 -7.98 -6.05 -28.92
CA GLN A 178 -7.52 -6.12 -30.32
C GLN A 178 -8.04 -7.38 -31.06
N GLY A 179 -9.27 -7.82 -30.73
CA GLY A 179 -9.89 -9.02 -31.28
C GLY A 179 -9.41 -10.34 -30.67
N GLU A 180 -8.43 -10.31 -29.77
CA GLU A 180 -7.95 -11.49 -29.05
C GLU A 180 -8.66 -11.62 -27.69
N LYS A 181 -9.01 -12.84 -27.29
CA LYS A 181 -9.58 -13.10 -25.95
C LYS A 181 -8.62 -12.63 -24.88
N ALA A 182 -9.11 -11.85 -23.92
CA ALA A 182 -8.31 -11.40 -22.79
C ALA A 182 -8.06 -12.55 -21.82
N THR A 183 -6.79 -12.95 -21.67
CA THR A 183 -6.39 -14.13 -20.86
C THR A 183 -5.56 -13.79 -19.64
N GLY A 184 -4.99 -12.58 -19.57
CA GLY A 184 -4.18 -12.17 -18.43
C GLY A 184 -3.59 -10.77 -18.60
N LEU A 185 -3.13 -10.21 -17.49
CA LEU A 185 -2.55 -8.85 -17.43
C LEU A 185 -1.36 -8.70 -18.39
N THR A 186 -0.45 -9.67 -18.43
CA THR A 186 0.75 -9.63 -19.28
C THR A 186 0.39 -9.52 -20.78
N GLN A 187 -0.62 -10.27 -21.23
CA GLN A 187 -1.12 -10.19 -22.60
C GLN A 187 -1.71 -8.79 -22.88
N VAL A 188 -2.56 -8.30 -21.97
CA VAL A 188 -3.17 -6.96 -22.10
C VAL A 188 -2.09 -5.89 -22.21
N GLN A 189 -1.09 -5.90 -21.31
CA GLN A 189 0.01 -4.94 -21.33
C GLN A 189 0.82 -5.01 -22.64
N LYS A 190 1.08 -6.22 -23.14
CA LYS A 190 1.80 -6.43 -24.40
C LYS A 190 1.02 -5.82 -25.59
N LEU A 191 -0.27 -6.15 -25.71
CA LEU A 191 -1.11 -5.64 -26.81
C LEU A 191 -1.29 -4.11 -26.76
N VAL A 192 -1.40 -3.54 -25.57
CA VAL A 192 -1.40 -2.07 -25.39
C VAL A 192 -0.07 -1.46 -25.85
N ALA A 193 1.06 -2.04 -25.46
CA ALA A 193 2.39 -1.53 -25.82
C ALA A 193 2.67 -1.61 -27.32
N GLU A 194 2.17 -2.63 -27.99
CA GLU A 194 2.31 -2.83 -29.45
C GLU A 194 1.64 -1.73 -30.28
N THR A 195 0.65 -1.03 -29.73
CA THR A 195 0.00 0.09 -30.44
C THR A 195 0.88 1.34 -30.53
N LYS A 196 1.88 1.45 -29.63
CA LYS A 196 2.77 2.64 -29.50
C LYS A 196 2.03 3.97 -29.43
N GLY A 197 0.75 3.95 -29.02
CA GLY A 197 -0.10 5.13 -28.99
C GLY A 197 -0.45 5.71 -30.37
N GLU A 198 -0.10 5.04 -31.44
CA GLU A 198 -0.38 5.46 -32.82
C GLU A 198 -1.80 5.10 -33.26
N ARG A 199 -2.37 4.08 -32.64
CA ARG A 199 -3.74 3.62 -32.90
C ARG A 199 -4.45 3.30 -31.58
N PRO A 200 -5.79 3.43 -31.56
CA PRO A 200 -6.57 3.03 -30.41
C PRO A 200 -6.46 1.52 -30.12
N VAL A 201 -6.61 1.18 -28.86
CA VAL A 201 -6.81 -0.20 -28.41
C VAL A 201 -8.31 -0.48 -28.46
N GLU A 202 -8.71 -1.43 -29.28
CA GLU A 202 -10.08 -1.91 -29.35
C GLU A 202 -10.33 -2.93 -28.24
N LEU A 203 -11.41 -2.73 -27.49
CA LEU A 203 -11.77 -3.53 -26.31
C LEU A 203 -13.22 -3.98 -26.42
N GLU A 204 -13.47 -5.24 -26.11
CA GLU A 204 -14.81 -5.69 -25.77
C GLU A 204 -14.90 -5.90 -24.26
N VAL A 205 -15.90 -5.30 -23.65
CA VAL A 205 -16.15 -5.42 -22.21
C VAL A 205 -17.60 -5.79 -21.93
N ILE A 206 -17.81 -6.50 -20.82
CA ILE A 206 -19.15 -6.70 -20.27
C ILE A 206 -19.33 -5.67 -19.16
N ARG A 207 -20.37 -4.83 -19.31
CA ARG A 207 -20.84 -3.85 -18.32
C ARG A 207 -22.33 -4.06 -18.09
N ASP A 208 -22.71 -4.26 -16.84
CA ASP A 208 -24.13 -4.50 -16.46
C ASP A 208 -24.79 -5.61 -17.29
N GLY A 209 -24.06 -6.69 -17.58
CA GLY A 209 -24.52 -7.82 -18.38
C GLY A 209 -24.58 -7.58 -19.89
N LYS A 210 -24.16 -6.39 -20.40
CA LYS A 210 -24.15 -6.05 -21.82
C LYS A 210 -22.73 -6.00 -22.36
N THR A 211 -22.51 -6.57 -23.53
CA THR A 211 -21.24 -6.45 -24.25
C THR A 211 -21.17 -5.08 -24.93
N LEU A 212 -20.07 -4.37 -24.71
CA LEU A 212 -19.80 -3.06 -25.29
C LEU A 212 -18.45 -3.12 -26.00
N SER A 213 -18.40 -2.58 -27.22
CA SER A 213 -17.14 -2.34 -27.93
C SER A 213 -16.69 -0.90 -27.64
N LEU A 214 -15.48 -0.77 -27.08
CA LEU A 214 -14.88 0.47 -26.63
C LEU A 214 -13.50 0.63 -27.26
N SER A 215 -13.05 1.86 -27.39
CA SER A 215 -11.78 2.19 -28.01
C SER A 215 -11.04 3.21 -27.16
N VAL A 216 -9.78 2.93 -26.81
CA VAL A 216 -8.96 3.76 -25.95
C VAL A 216 -7.62 4.02 -26.59
N LEU A 217 -7.22 5.30 -26.75
CA LEU A 217 -5.88 5.66 -27.23
C LEU A 217 -4.91 5.70 -26.07
N PRO A 218 -3.91 4.78 -25.99
CA PRO A 218 -2.95 4.75 -24.91
C PRO A 218 -2.04 5.98 -24.91
N LYS A 219 -1.51 6.35 -23.74
CA LYS A 219 -0.49 7.40 -23.59
C LYS A 219 0.78 6.82 -22.97
N LEU A 220 1.89 7.47 -23.30
CA LEU A 220 3.17 7.15 -22.67
C LEU A 220 3.20 7.78 -21.26
N ILE A 221 3.22 6.92 -20.22
CA ILE A 221 3.26 7.31 -18.81
C ILE A 221 4.40 6.51 -18.17
N ASP A 222 5.35 7.19 -17.56
CA ASP A 222 6.55 6.59 -16.94
C ASP A 222 7.28 5.60 -17.87
N GLY A 223 7.47 5.99 -19.14
CA GLY A 223 8.16 5.18 -20.13
C GLY A 223 7.40 3.94 -20.64
N LYS A 224 6.12 3.75 -20.26
CA LYS A 224 5.27 2.65 -20.68
C LYS A 224 3.98 3.15 -21.30
N TRP A 225 3.49 2.47 -22.35
CA TRP A 225 2.19 2.74 -22.93
C TRP A 225 1.09 2.22 -22.02
N ARG A 226 0.22 3.10 -21.54
CA ARG A 226 -0.82 2.80 -20.58
C ARG A 226 -2.17 3.36 -20.99
N MET A 227 -3.24 2.69 -20.57
CA MET A 227 -4.62 3.16 -20.72
C MET A 227 -5.12 3.92 -19.48
N GLY A 228 -4.36 3.91 -18.36
CA GLY A 228 -4.80 4.52 -17.10
C GLY A 228 -5.91 3.72 -16.43
N ILE A 229 -5.81 2.40 -16.48
CA ILE A 229 -6.71 1.47 -15.79
C ILE A 229 -5.92 0.52 -14.93
N TYR A 230 -6.53 0.11 -13.84
CA TYR A 230 -6.09 -1.00 -13.02
C TYR A 230 -7.02 -2.18 -13.29
N VAL A 231 -6.45 -3.33 -13.54
CA VAL A 231 -7.21 -4.54 -13.83
C VAL A 231 -6.77 -5.64 -12.89
N GLN A 232 -7.70 -6.48 -12.51
CA GLN A 232 -7.46 -7.66 -11.71
C GLN A 232 -7.93 -8.89 -12.48
N THR A 233 -7.11 -9.93 -12.49
CA THR A 233 -7.57 -11.24 -12.94
C THR A 233 -8.46 -11.82 -11.84
N VAL A 234 -9.75 -11.80 -12.05
CA VAL A 234 -10.72 -12.43 -11.16
C VAL A 234 -11.15 -13.71 -11.84
N PRO A 235 -10.72 -14.87 -11.35
CA PRO A 235 -11.40 -16.09 -11.75
C PRO A 235 -12.82 -16.03 -11.19
N PRO A 236 -13.87 -16.29 -11.96
CA PRO A 236 -15.07 -16.84 -11.38
C PRO A 236 -14.67 -18.23 -10.88
N PHE A 237 -14.24 -18.27 -9.61
CA PHE A 237 -13.98 -19.55 -8.97
C PHE A 237 -15.27 -20.37 -9.01
N PRO A 238 -15.19 -21.67 -9.26
CA PRO A 238 -16.38 -22.52 -9.34
C PRO A 238 -17.14 -22.60 -8.02
N PHE A 239 -16.57 -22.08 -6.94
CA PHE A 239 -17.14 -21.94 -5.60
C PHE A 239 -16.51 -20.78 -4.84
N PRO A 240 -17.17 -20.21 -3.83
CA PRO A 240 -16.62 -19.11 -3.04
C PRO A 240 -15.39 -19.54 -2.23
N ILE A 241 -14.32 -18.76 -2.36
CA ILE A 241 -13.10 -18.86 -1.55
C ILE A 241 -12.86 -17.47 -0.97
N ASP A 242 -13.11 -17.29 0.32
CA ASP A 242 -12.92 -16.02 1.01
C ASP A 242 -11.62 -16.05 1.82
N VAL A 243 -10.83 -14.99 1.70
CA VAL A 243 -9.60 -14.79 2.47
C VAL A 243 -9.72 -13.48 3.22
N LYS A 244 -9.79 -13.55 4.54
CA LYS A 244 -9.99 -12.42 5.45
C LYS A 244 -8.69 -12.12 6.19
N VAL A 245 -7.84 -11.29 5.64
CA VAL A 245 -6.54 -10.90 6.25
C VAL A 245 -6.61 -9.60 7.07
N GLY A 246 -7.82 -9.12 7.37
CA GLY A 246 -8.00 -7.86 8.10
C GLY A 246 -7.57 -6.63 7.29
N ASN A 247 -7.05 -5.62 7.98
CA ASN A 247 -6.62 -4.35 7.35
C ASN A 247 -5.14 -4.40 6.98
N VAL A 248 -4.76 -5.38 6.15
CA VAL A 248 -3.39 -5.59 5.67
C VAL A 248 -3.38 -5.45 4.15
N GLY A 249 -2.56 -4.54 3.62
CA GLY A 249 -2.35 -4.34 2.19
C GLY A 249 -0.99 -4.90 1.73
N GLY A 250 -0.78 -4.94 0.40
CA GLY A 250 0.47 -5.38 -0.20
C GLY A 250 0.43 -6.81 -0.74
N PRO A 251 1.51 -7.30 -1.37
CA PRO A 251 1.53 -8.57 -2.09
C PRO A 251 1.75 -9.81 -1.19
N SER A 252 1.67 -9.68 0.13
CA SER A 252 2.12 -10.68 1.09
C SER A 252 1.20 -11.91 1.21
N ALA A 253 -0.01 -11.88 0.65
CA ALA A 253 -1.00 -12.96 0.79
C ALA A 253 -1.10 -13.91 -0.42
N GLY A 254 -0.14 -13.84 -1.35
CA GLY A 254 -0.11 -14.64 -2.57
C GLY A 254 1.03 -15.61 -2.68
#